data_d45ad8fae240a5883f6a2a049aee05bf
#
_entry.id   d45ad8fae240a5883f6a2a049aee05bf
#
_cell.length_a   1.000
_cell.length_b   1.000
_cell.length_c   1.000
_cell.angle_alpha   90.00
_cell.angle_beta   90.00
_cell.angle_gamma   90.00
#
_symmetry.space_group_name_H-M   'P 1'
#
loop_
_entity.id
_entity.type
_entity.pdbx_description
1 polymer ?
#
loop_
_entity_poly.entity_id
_entity_poly.type
_entity_poly.pdbx_seq_one_letter_code
_entity_poly.pdbx_strand_id
1 'polypeptide(L)'
;ARKLDSNPVRVQFADGVYSLEAPVEFTAADSGVTFEAAPGAKPVLSGGRAITGWKQGPGGVCETVAPWRFEQLWINGRRATRARTPNDFYHYMRGKVASGTDPATGKEADLSARAIAGRGDDLAPLFDLPKEQLADVCAVVFHSWEMSRHRIAAADREKNQLITTAPAPWPFFKWGGDQRYHLEN
;
A
#
# COMPACT_ATOMS: atom_id res chain seq x y z
N ALA A 1 27.97 -16.65 15.35
CA ALA A 1 29.37 -17.04 15.29
C ALA A 1 29.65 -17.70 13.96
N ARG A 2 30.23 -16.96 13.02
CA ARG A 2 30.52 -17.44 11.66
C ARG A 2 32.03 -17.65 11.56
N LYS A 3 32.47 -18.87 11.84
CA LYS A 3 33.69 -19.41 11.29
C LYS A 3 33.30 -20.56 10.42
N LEU A 4 33.24 -20.33 9.11
CA LEU A 4 33.11 -21.37 8.13
C LEU A 4 34.51 -21.77 7.73
N ASP A 5 34.93 -22.99 8.05
CA ASP A 5 36.06 -23.62 7.40
C ASP A 5 35.82 -23.66 5.89
N SER A 6 36.87 -23.78 5.09
CA SER A 6 36.88 -23.67 3.63
C SER A 6 35.98 -24.63 2.84
N ASN A 7 35.08 -25.36 3.50
CA ASN A 7 34.13 -26.26 2.87
C ASN A 7 32.83 -25.56 2.55
N PRO A 8 32.21 -25.84 1.38
CA PRO A 8 30.92 -25.31 1.05
C PRO A 8 29.86 -25.73 2.09
N VAL A 9 29.17 -24.76 2.66
CA VAL A 9 28.11 -24.99 3.67
C VAL A 9 26.77 -25.10 2.98
N ARG A 10 26.00 -26.14 3.33
CA ARG A 10 24.60 -26.27 2.92
C ARG A 10 23.67 -26.14 4.12
N VAL A 11 22.72 -25.24 4.02
CA VAL A 11 21.65 -25.05 4.99
C VAL A 11 20.39 -25.65 4.38
N GLN A 12 19.90 -26.75 4.93
CA GLN A 12 18.72 -27.44 4.43
C GLN A 12 17.50 -27.13 5.32
N PHE A 13 16.44 -26.68 4.69
CA PHE A 13 15.17 -26.43 5.36
C PHE A 13 14.26 -27.67 5.23
N ALA A 14 13.77 -28.19 6.35
CA ALA A 14 12.70 -29.18 6.39
C ALA A 14 11.35 -28.52 6.02
N ASP A 15 10.29 -29.32 5.91
CA ASP A 15 8.94 -28.81 5.77
C ASP A 15 8.58 -27.91 6.96
N GLY A 16 7.91 -26.79 6.65
CA GLY A 16 7.43 -25.87 7.67
C GLY A 16 7.33 -24.44 7.17
N VAL A 17 6.73 -23.60 7.99
CA VAL A 17 6.67 -22.16 7.78
C VAL A 17 7.67 -21.48 8.73
N TYR A 18 8.64 -20.80 8.16
CA TYR A 18 9.69 -20.07 8.87
C TYR A 18 9.38 -18.58 8.82
N SER A 19 8.89 -18.03 9.91
CA SER A 19 8.59 -16.60 10.00
C SER A 19 9.89 -15.81 10.19
N LEU A 20 10.11 -14.84 9.31
CA LEU A 20 11.25 -13.92 9.37
C LEU A 20 10.81 -12.63 10.06
N GLU A 21 11.36 -12.35 11.22
CA GLU A 21 11.05 -11.12 11.99
C GLU A 21 11.84 -9.90 11.49
N ALA A 22 12.92 -10.15 10.75
CA ALA A 22 13.77 -9.14 10.13
C ALA A 22 14.27 -9.61 8.76
N PRO A 23 14.73 -8.70 7.89
CA PRO A 23 15.39 -9.06 6.65
C PRO A 23 16.57 -10.00 6.89
N VAL A 24 16.73 -10.99 6.01
CA VAL A 24 17.96 -11.81 5.96
C VAL A 24 18.98 -11.07 5.12
N GLU A 25 20.08 -10.68 5.74
CA GLU A 25 21.17 -9.99 5.08
C GLU A 25 22.29 -10.95 4.72
N PHE A 26 22.74 -10.91 3.46
CA PHE A 26 23.87 -11.64 2.96
C PHE A 26 25.04 -10.70 2.73
N THR A 27 26.24 -11.11 3.15
CA THR A 27 27.47 -10.37 2.98
C THR A 27 28.49 -11.22 2.23
N ALA A 28 29.65 -10.66 1.90
CA ALA A 28 30.74 -11.43 1.29
C ALA A 28 31.20 -12.61 2.16
N ALA A 29 30.99 -12.55 3.48
CA ALA A 29 31.30 -13.64 4.40
C ALA A 29 30.34 -14.84 4.27
N ASP A 30 29.23 -14.68 3.58
CA ASP A 30 28.26 -15.76 3.31
C ASP A 30 28.49 -16.43 1.95
N SER A 31 29.58 -16.06 1.25
CA SER A 31 29.98 -16.69 -0.02
C SER A 31 30.21 -18.19 0.18
N GLY A 32 29.70 -19.01 -0.75
CA GLY A 32 29.81 -20.46 -0.69
C GLY A 32 28.77 -21.15 0.21
N VAL A 33 27.84 -20.40 0.81
CA VAL A 33 26.68 -20.97 1.51
C VAL A 33 25.55 -21.22 0.53
N THR A 34 25.01 -22.43 0.53
CA THR A 34 23.81 -22.81 -0.24
C THR A 34 22.64 -22.98 0.72
N PHE A 35 21.52 -22.32 0.43
CA PHE A 35 20.25 -22.49 1.12
C PHE A 35 19.31 -23.29 0.21
N GLU A 36 18.84 -24.44 0.68
CA GLU A 36 18.01 -25.33 -0.14
C GLU A 36 16.93 -26.02 0.69
N ALA A 37 15.87 -26.50 0.04
CA ALA A 37 14.92 -27.38 0.68
C ALA A 37 15.56 -28.78 0.87
N ALA A 38 15.25 -29.44 1.98
CA ALA A 38 15.57 -30.85 2.14
C ALA A 38 14.86 -31.68 1.05
N PRO A 39 15.41 -32.85 0.65
CA PRO A 39 14.79 -33.70 -0.38
C PRO A 39 13.30 -33.96 -0.08
N GLY A 40 12.42 -33.57 -1.02
CA GLY A 40 10.97 -33.73 -0.89
C GLY A 40 10.26 -32.67 -0.02
N ALA A 41 10.99 -31.81 0.68
CA ALA A 41 10.43 -30.77 1.51
C ALA A 41 9.97 -29.54 0.69
N LYS A 42 8.98 -28.80 1.24
CA LYS A 42 8.42 -27.55 0.68
C LYS A 42 8.42 -26.47 1.75
N PRO A 43 9.58 -26.00 2.22
CA PRO A 43 9.64 -24.95 3.22
C PRO A 43 9.09 -23.63 2.69
N VAL A 44 8.44 -22.88 3.55
CA VAL A 44 7.96 -21.52 3.25
C VAL A 44 8.70 -20.53 4.14
N LEU A 45 9.48 -19.64 3.55
CA LEU A 45 10.09 -18.50 4.23
C LEU A 45 9.11 -17.32 4.11
N SER A 46 8.61 -16.83 5.24
CA SER A 46 7.57 -15.80 5.27
C SER A 46 8.06 -14.57 6.03
N GLY A 47 8.09 -13.42 5.36
CA GLY A 47 8.27 -12.11 6.00
C GLY A 47 6.95 -11.50 6.50
N GLY A 48 5.84 -12.22 6.36
CA GLY A 48 4.53 -11.78 6.83
C GLY A 48 4.32 -12.03 8.32
N ARG A 49 3.45 -11.23 8.94
CA ARG A 49 2.97 -11.45 10.31
C ARG A 49 1.59 -12.08 10.26
N ALA A 50 1.37 -13.12 11.06
CA ALA A 50 0.06 -13.76 11.14
C ALA A 50 -0.97 -12.84 11.80
N ILE A 51 -2.11 -12.70 11.14
CA ILE A 51 -3.29 -12.01 11.69
C ILE A 51 -4.24 -13.07 12.21
N THR A 52 -4.57 -13.00 13.48
CA THR A 52 -5.42 -13.96 14.18
C THR A 52 -6.68 -13.29 14.75
N GLY A 53 -7.52 -14.03 15.44
CA GLY A 53 -8.72 -13.50 16.09
C GLY A 53 -9.85 -13.16 15.13
N TRP A 54 -9.89 -13.80 13.96
CA TRP A 54 -10.95 -13.64 12.97
C TRP A 54 -12.30 -14.06 13.53
N LYS A 55 -13.32 -13.25 13.29
CA LYS A 55 -14.71 -13.51 13.65
C LYS A 55 -15.55 -13.47 12.37
N GLN A 56 -16.47 -14.39 12.25
CA GLN A 56 -17.44 -14.37 11.17
C GLN A 56 -18.57 -13.38 11.51
N GLY A 57 -18.74 -12.39 10.65
CA GLY A 57 -19.83 -11.43 10.72
C GLY A 57 -21.00 -11.80 9.80
N PRO A 58 -21.99 -10.91 9.68
CA PRO A 58 -23.13 -11.09 8.78
C PRO A 58 -22.69 -11.29 7.33
N GLY A 59 -23.45 -12.09 6.58
CA GLY A 59 -23.18 -12.33 5.16
C GLY A 59 -21.90 -13.14 4.88
N GLY A 60 -21.31 -13.80 5.87
CA GLY A 60 -20.08 -14.59 5.69
C GLY A 60 -18.79 -13.76 5.64
N VAL A 61 -18.87 -12.46 5.90
CA VAL A 61 -17.71 -11.61 6.03
C VAL A 61 -16.93 -11.97 7.29
N CYS A 62 -15.61 -12.15 7.17
CA CYS A 62 -14.74 -12.36 8.33
C CYS A 62 -14.01 -11.07 8.65
N GLU A 63 -13.96 -10.70 9.92
CA GLU A 63 -13.31 -9.49 10.39
C GLU A 63 -12.36 -9.75 11.56
N THR A 64 -11.36 -8.92 11.68
CA THR A 64 -10.44 -8.89 12.82
C THR A 64 -9.77 -7.52 12.89
N VAL A 65 -9.19 -7.21 14.04
CA VAL A 65 -8.40 -6.01 14.24
C VAL A 65 -6.92 -6.38 14.07
N ALA A 66 -6.25 -5.74 13.11
CA ALA A 66 -4.80 -5.85 12.98
C ALA A 66 -4.15 -4.74 13.82
N PRO A 67 -3.23 -5.08 14.75
CA PRO A 67 -2.60 -4.08 15.63
C PRO A 67 -1.49 -3.26 14.95
N TRP A 68 -1.30 -3.45 13.66
CA TRP A 68 -0.33 -2.72 12.83
C TRP A 68 -0.89 -2.44 11.44
N ARG A 69 -0.36 -1.42 10.78
CA ARG A 69 -0.64 -1.14 9.37
C ARG A 69 0.13 -2.09 8.46
N PHE A 70 -0.51 -2.53 7.38
CA PHE A 70 0.10 -3.38 6.36
C PHE A 70 -0.42 -2.99 4.96
N GLU A 71 0.37 -3.32 3.96
CA GLU A 71 0.05 -2.98 2.55
C GLU A 71 -0.50 -4.19 1.78
N GLN A 72 -0.28 -5.40 2.27
CA GLN A 72 -0.70 -6.62 1.60
C GLN A 72 -1.26 -7.61 2.61
N LEU A 73 -2.39 -8.21 2.25
CA LEU A 73 -3.00 -9.32 2.98
C LEU A 73 -2.93 -10.58 2.13
N TRP A 74 -2.51 -11.69 2.73
CA TRP A 74 -2.47 -12.98 2.10
C TRP A 74 -3.37 -13.94 2.86
N ILE A 75 -4.29 -14.59 2.17
CA ILE A 75 -5.22 -15.56 2.74
C ILE A 75 -4.99 -16.90 2.03
N ASN A 76 -4.64 -17.93 2.79
CA ASN A 76 -4.36 -19.27 2.25
C ASN A 76 -3.36 -19.24 1.09
N GLY A 77 -2.29 -18.47 1.21
CA GLY A 77 -1.24 -18.35 0.21
C GLY A 77 -1.61 -17.52 -1.03
N ARG A 78 -2.79 -16.89 -1.05
CA ARG A 78 -3.23 -16.01 -2.14
C ARG A 78 -3.30 -14.57 -1.67
N ARG A 79 -2.76 -13.65 -2.46
CA ARG A 79 -2.87 -12.22 -2.19
C ARG A 79 -4.33 -11.79 -2.32
N ALA A 80 -4.87 -11.22 -1.27
CA ALA A 80 -6.22 -10.65 -1.27
C ALA A 80 -6.26 -9.37 -2.11
N THR A 81 -7.42 -9.12 -2.72
CA THR A 81 -7.70 -7.85 -3.38
C THR A 81 -8.07 -6.82 -2.32
N ARG A 82 -7.43 -5.67 -2.34
CA ARG A 82 -7.74 -4.57 -1.43
C ARG A 82 -9.09 -3.97 -1.83
N ALA A 83 -9.91 -3.62 -0.86
CA ALA A 83 -11.12 -2.87 -1.11
C ALA A 83 -10.79 -1.56 -1.85
N ARG A 84 -11.54 -1.23 -2.88
CA ARG A 84 -11.32 -0.02 -3.69
C ARG A 84 -12.60 0.55 -4.27
N THR A 85 -12.57 1.81 -4.62
CA THR A 85 -13.62 2.45 -5.40
C THR A 85 -13.01 3.25 -6.57
N PRO A 86 -13.50 3.09 -7.82
CA PRO A 86 -14.52 2.12 -8.23
C PRO A 86 -13.95 0.70 -8.17
N ASN A 87 -14.81 -0.31 -7.99
CA ASN A 87 -14.38 -1.70 -8.01
C ASN A 87 -13.79 -2.11 -9.36
N ASP A 88 -14.36 -1.58 -10.42
CA ASP A 88 -13.90 -1.79 -11.79
C ASP A 88 -13.47 -0.46 -12.41
N PHE A 89 -12.49 -0.49 -13.28
CA PHE A 89 -11.97 0.69 -13.96
C PHE A 89 -11.33 1.73 -13.03
N TYR A 90 -11.54 3.02 -13.32
CA TYR A 90 -10.90 4.15 -12.63
C TYR A 90 -11.87 5.32 -12.52
N HIS A 91 -11.65 6.17 -11.52
CA HIS A 91 -12.11 7.56 -11.57
C HIS A 91 -11.12 8.40 -12.39
N TYR A 92 -11.62 9.53 -12.87
CA TYR A 92 -10.84 10.52 -13.61
C TYR A 92 -10.90 11.86 -12.88
N MET A 93 -9.76 12.47 -12.64
CA MET A 93 -9.76 13.82 -12.06
C MET A 93 -10.49 14.80 -12.99
N ARG A 94 -11.20 15.77 -12.40
CA ARG A 94 -11.89 16.82 -13.16
C ARG A 94 -10.92 17.76 -13.87
N GLY A 95 -9.77 18.06 -13.27
CA GLY A 95 -8.78 18.95 -13.80
C GLY A 95 -7.65 19.20 -12.83
N LYS A 96 -6.66 19.95 -13.30
CA LYS A 96 -5.48 20.34 -12.50
C LYS A 96 -5.87 21.37 -11.44
N VAL A 97 -5.36 21.18 -10.23
CA VAL A 97 -5.37 22.17 -9.14
C VAL A 97 -3.96 22.71 -9.01
N ALA A 98 -3.76 23.99 -9.26
CA ALA A 98 -2.42 24.58 -9.21
C ALA A 98 -1.99 24.90 -7.78
N SER A 99 -2.86 25.55 -7.01
CA SER A 99 -2.55 25.98 -5.66
C SER A 99 -3.78 25.95 -4.75
N GLY A 100 -3.57 26.12 -3.47
CA GLY A 100 -4.61 26.20 -2.43
C GLY A 100 -4.01 26.08 -1.04
N THR A 101 -4.87 26.04 -0.04
CA THR A 101 -4.45 25.96 1.36
C THR A 101 -3.89 24.57 1.69
N ASP A 102 -2.65 24.50 2.13
CA ASP A 102 -2.06 23.29 2.68
C ASP A 102 -2.67 22.96 4.04
N PRO A 103 -3.31 21.79 4.21
CA PRO A 103 -3.97 21.41 5.47
C PRO A 103 -3.01 21.28 6.66
N ALA A 104 -1.71 21.09 6.42
CA ALA A 104 -0.72 20.96 7.49
C ALA A 104 -0.25 22.33 8.03
N THR A 105 -0.20 23.35 7.18
CA THR A 105 0.35 24.67 7.54
C THR A 105 -0.70 25.78 7.59
N GLY A 106 -1.88 25.57 6.99
CA GLY A 106 -2.91 26.59 6.82
C GLY A 106 -2.53 27.70 5.82
N LYS A 107 -1.43 27.55 5.08
CA LYS A 107 -0.92 28.55 4.14
C LYS A 107 -1.15 28.14 2.69
N GLU A 108 -1.13 29.11 1.80
CA GLU A 108 -1.15 28.88 0.36
C GLU A 108 0.09 28.08 -0.06
N ALA A 109 -0.12 27.06 -0.89
CA ALA A 109 0.93 26.16 -1.36
C ALA A 109 0.63 25.65 -2.78
N ASP A 110 1.66 25.17 -3.48
CA ASP A 110 1.51 24.42 -4.72
C ASP A 110 0.85 23.04 -4.41
N LEU A 111 -0.30 22.82 -5.00
CA LEU A 111 -1.07 21.59 -4.88
C LEU A 111 -1.08 20.78 -6.19
N SER A 112 -0.31 21.18 -7.18
CA SER A 112 -0.33 20.55 -8.51
C SER A 112 0.04 19.07 -8.52
N ALA A 113 0.78 18.60 -7.51
CA ALA A 113 1.15 17.20 -7.29
C ALA A 113 0.46 16.58 -6.06
N ARG A 114 -0.50 17.30 -5.44
CA ARG A 114 -1.13 16.88 -4.18
C ARG A 114 -2.66 16.87 -4.19
N ALA A 115 -3.28 17.71 -5.01
CA ALA A 115 -4.73 17.84 -4.99
C ALA A 115 -5.39 17.01 -6.08
N ILE A 116 -6.32 16.15 -5.67
CA ILE A 116 -7.18 15.33 -6.54
C ILE A 116 -8.54 16.01 -6.58
N ALA A 117 -8.91 16.59 -7.72
CA ALA A 117 -10.23 17.15 -7.95
C ALA A 117 -11.15 16.06 -8.51
N GLY A 118 -12.20 15.69 -7.78
CA GLY A 118 -13.17 14.67 -8.18
C GLY A 118 -14.12 15.15 -9.27
N ARG A 119 -14.72 14.19 -9.98
CA ARG A 119 -15.85 14.41 -10.88
C ARG A 119 -17.14 13.96 -10.19
N GLY A 120 -18.21 14.72 -10.34
CA GLY A 120 -19.49 14.36 -9.73
C GLY A 120 -19.34 13.96 -8.26
N ASP A 121 -19.83 12.79 -7.91
CA ASP A 121 -19.85 12.26 -6.55
C ASP A 121 -18.73 11.28 -6.25
N ASP A 122 -17.67 11.22 -7.08
CA ASP A 122 -16.56 10.27 -6.91
C ASP A 122 -15.94 10.29 -5.51
N LEU A 123 -15.90 11.47 -4.86
CA LEU A 123 -15.32 11.69 -3.56
C LEU A 123 -16.34 11.79 -2.42
N ALA A 124 -17.64 11.76 -2.73
CA ALA A 124 -18.71 11.96 -1.75
C ALA A 124 -18.60 11.07 -0.50
N PRO A 125 -18.27 9.78 -0.61
CA PRO A 125 -18.15 8.90 0.56
C PRO A 125 -17.06 9.31 1.55
N LEU A 126 -16.12 10.16 1.15
CA LEU A 126 -14.98 10.54 1.99
C LEU A 126 -15.20 11.82 2.80
N PHE A 127 -16.17 12.65 2.41
CA PHE A 127 -16.36 13.96 3.06
C PHE A 127 -16.93 13.89 4.47
N ASP A 128 -17.56 12.78 4.83
CA ASP A 128 -18.14 12.57 6.16
C ASP A 128 -17.28 11.63 7.04
N LEU A 129 -16.12 11.21 6.55
CA LEU A 129 -15.22 10.36 7.32
C LEU A 129 -14.54 11.16 8.44
N PRO A 130 -14.44 10.59 9.64
CA PRO A 130 -13.56 11.12 10.67
C PRO A 130 -12.13 11.23 10.16
N LYS A 131 -11.39 12.23 10.67
CA LYS A 131 -10.00 12.49 10.23
C LYS A 131 -9.09 11.26 10.30
N GLU A 132 -9.26 10.45 11.33
CA GLU A 132 -8.49 9.22 11.55
C GLU A 132 -8.77 8.19 10.47
N GLN A 133 -10.03 8.03 10.07
CA GLN A 133 -10.41 7.11 8.99
C GLN A 133 -10.00 7.66 7.62
N LEU A 134 -10.15 8.97 7.40
CA LEU A 134 -9.69 9.61 6.18
C LEU A 134 -8.18 9.42 5.97
N ALA A 135 -7.39 9.45 7.04
CA ALA A 135 -5.95 9.22 6.99
C ALA A 135 -5.57 7.77 6.60
N ASP A 136 -6.51 6.83 6.70
CA ASP A 136 -6.29 5.44 6.26
C ASP A 136 -6.65 5.24 4.78
N VAL A 137 -7.41 6.14 4.19
CA VAL A 137 -7.69 6.11 2.75
C VAL A 137 -6.41 6.34 1.96
N CYS A 138 -6.25 5.56 0.89
CA CYS A 138 -5.14 5.68 -0.04
C CYS A 138 -5.64 6.00 -1.44
N ALA A 139 -5.22 7.12 -2.00
CA ALA A 139 -5.41 7.39 -3.42
C ALA A 139 -4.26 6.79 -4.22
N VAL A 140 -4.61 5.98 -5.21
CA VAL A 140 -3.66 5.44 -6.20
C VAL A 140 -3.85 6.22 -7.48
N VAL A 141 -2.82 6.95 -7.89
CA VAL A 141 -2.83 7.79 -9.08
C VAL A 141 -1.98 7.15 -10.17
N PHE A 142 -2.53 7.05 -11.37
CA PHE A 142 -1.87 6.47 -12.53
C PHE A 142 -1.27 7.55 -13.39
N HIS A 143 0.05 7.62 -13.41
CA HIS A 143 0.81 8.48 -14.31
C HIS A 143 1.03 7.78 -15.67
N SER A 144 1.84 8.36 -16.55
CA SER A 144 2.03 7.80 -17.89
C SER A 144 2.73 6.43 -17.90
N TRP A 145 3.69 6.20 -16.98
CA TRP A 145 4.48 4.96 -16.92
C TRP A 145 4.63 4.40 -15.50
N GLU A 146 4.07 5.07 -14.51
CA GLU A 146 4.13 4.66 -13.11
C GLU A 146 2.80 4.89 -12.42
N MET A 147 2.64 4.33 -11.24
CA MET A 147 1.58 4.68 -10.31
C MET A 147 2.17 5.13 -8.99
N SER A 148 1.50 6.06 -8.33
CA SER A 148 1.87 6.53 -6.99
C SER A 148 0.71 6.33 -6.01
N ARG A 149 1.07 6.11 -4.75
CA ARG A 149 0.11 5.90 -3.64
C ARG A 149 0.24 7.03 -2.64
N HIS A 150 -0.87 7.60 -2.26
CA HIS A 150 -0.91 8.78 -1.39
C HIS A 150 -1.95 8.62 -0.31
N ARG A 151 -1.57 8.85 0.94
CA ARG A 151 -2.51 9.00 2.04
C ARG A 151 -3.19 10.36 1.96
N ILE A 152 -4.43 10.43 2.43
CA ILE A 152 -5.23 11.65 2.38
C ILE A 152 -4.98 12.46 3.65
N ALA A 153 -4.66 13.74 3.48
CA ALA A 153 -4.48 14.70 4.57
C ALA A 153 -5.78 15.47 4.87
N ALA A 154 -6.55 15.78 3.83
CA ALA A 154 -7.81 16.52 3.96
C ALA A 154 -8.75 16.22 2.78
N ALA A 155 -10.04 16.36 3.04
CA ALA A 155 -11.10 16.34 2.05
C ALA A 155 -11.88 17.68 2.14
N ASP A 156 -12.07 18.31 0.98
CA ASP A 156 -12.79 19.58 0.83
C ASP A 156 -14.05 19.34 0.00
N ARG A 157 -15.21 19.32 0.67
CA ARG A 157 -16.51 19.09 0.02
C ARG A 157 -16.88 20.22 -0.95
N GLU A 158 -16.62 21.48 -0.59
CA GLU A 158 -17.02 22.62 -1.40
C GLU A 158 -16.27 22.63 -2.73
N LYS A 159 -14.99 22.30 -2.71
CA LYS A 159 -14.16 22.21 -3.90
C LYS A 159 -14.19 20.86 -4.59
N ASN A 160 -14.82 19.87 -3.97
CA ASN A 160 -14.80 18.46 -4.39
C ASN A 160 -13.36 17.97 -4.61
N GLN A 161 -12.52 18.07 -3.56
CA GLN A 161 -11.09 17.80 -3.62
C GLN A 161 -10.60 16.97 -2.44
N LEU A 162 -9.60 16.14 -2.71
CA LEU A 162 -8.75 15.53 -1.71
C LEU A 162 -7.36 16.14 -1.79
N ILE A 163 -6.73 16.35 -0.63
CA ILE A 163 -5.34 16.79 -0.54
C ILE A 163 -4.54 15.67 0.10
N THR A 164 -3.45 15.27 -0.55
CA THR A 164 -2.59 14.19 -0.07
C THR A 164 -1.57 14.67 0.95
N THR A 165 -1.06 13.76 1.78
CA THR A 165 -0.07 14.07 2.83
C THR A 165 1.28 14.48 2.25
N ALA A 166 1.64 13.94 1.08
CA ALA A 166 2.88 14.22 0.38
C ALA A 166 2.65 14.40 -1.12
N PRO A 167 3.50 15.15 -1.82
CA PRO A 167 3.37 15.32 -3.27
C PRO A 167 3.68 14.02 -4.00
N ALA A 168 3.05 13.84 -5.16
CA ALA A 168 3.46 12.86 -6.14
C ALA A 168 4.83 13.23 -6.72
N PRO A 169 5.58 12.28 -7.32
CA PRO A 169 6.85 12.57 -7.99
C PRO A 169 6.71 13.61 -9.10
N TRP A 170 5.51 13.72 -9.66
CA TRP A 170 5.20 14.62 -10.77
C TRP A 170 3.87 15.32 -10.55
N PRO A 171 3.73 16.57 -11.02
CA PRO A 171 2.43 17.25 -11.07
C PRO A 171 1.41 16.41 -11.85
N PHE A 172 0.19 16.39 -11.36
CA PHE A 172 -0.90 15.76 -12.09
C PHE A 172 -1.15 16.47 -13.41
N PHE A 173 -1.61 15.75 -14.43
CA PHE A 173 -1.79 16.25 -15.80
C PHE A 173 -0.51 16.72 -16.49
N LYS A 174 0.67 16.27 -16.06
CA LYS A 174 1.94 16.70 -16.68
C LYS A 174 2.06 16.22 -18.13
N TRP A 175 1.57 15.03 -18.44
CA TRP A 175 1.78 14.38 -19.75
C TRP A 175 0.50 14.01 -20.48
N GLY A 176 -0.67 14.46 -20.03
CA GLY A 176 -1.94 14.12 -20.69
C GLY A 176 -3.10 14.93 -20.17
N GLY A 177 -4.21 14.87 -20.92
CA GLY A 177 -5.46 15.53 -20.57
C GLY A 177 -6.32 14.79 -19.55
N ASP A 178 -5.99 13.53 -19.29
CA ASP A 178 -6.72 12.69 -18.34
C ASP A 178 -5.79 12.14 -17.27
N GLN A 179 -6.21 12.30 -16.00
CA GLN A 179 -5.50 11.76 -14.86
C GLN A 179 -6.40 10.77 -14.13
N ARG A 180 -6.01 9.48 -14.17
CA ARG A 180 -6.77 8.37 -13.58
C ARG A 180 -6.35 8.15 -12.13
N TYR A 181 -7.32 7.75 -11.31
CA TYR A 181 -7.07 7.34 -9.95
C TYR A 181 -8.13 6.32 -9.46
N HIS A 182 -7.84 5.64 -8.38
CA HIS A 182 -8.84 4.97 -7.55
C HIS A 182 -8.52 5.20 -6.07
N LEU A 183 -9.49 4.92 -5.22
CA LEU A 183 -9.32 5.02 -3.78
C LEU A 183 -9.31 3.62 -3.19
N GLU A 184 -8.46 3.38 -2.18
CA GLU A 184 -8.34 2.12 -1.45
C GLU A 184 -8.54 2.35 0.04
N ASN A 185 -9.09 1.34 0.74
CA ASN A 185 -9.46 1.20 2.16
C ASN A 185 -10.83 1.74 2.51
#